data_cf213a47b90be2ea5bbd6065a359efb7
#
_entry.id   cf213a47b90be2ea5bbd6065a359efb7
#
_cell.length_a   1.000
_cell.length_b   1.000
_cell.length_c   1.000
_cell.angle_alpha   90.00
_cell.angle_beta   90.00
_cell.angle_gamma   90.00
#
_symmetry.space_group_name_H-M   'P 1'
#
loop_
_entity.id
_entity.type
_entity.pdbx_description
1 polymer ?
#
loop_
_entity_poly.entity_id
_entity_poly.type
_entity_poly.pdbx_seq_one_letter_code
_entity_poly.pdbx_strand_id
1 'polypeptide(L)'
;GAVMAMPTFVAEELGMDPQNFTLLYQDTAAANWDMGSCGSQTTFNSGRAILAAAADVRDRLLDAAASELEADHGDLELVEGHVRVKGSPGRSVSIADLASAGTIHGKGSGEVPDVPTGDTGGCVGRIGNETFAAPQLITQAAHVKVDRETGVVRVLKVAAAHDSGVILNRMGADGQVTGGVVMGVGLALSEGTQLDEEGRQLNPHLLDYKLITCSDAPEIEVDWVQIPTEGAGPRGSKGVGEPPQVPTAGAIANAIAKVLGNRVHRLPMPPERVWATSRGVDA
;
A
#
# COMPACT_ATOMS: atom_id res chain seq x y z
N GLY A 1 -1.77 1.00 -8.05
CA GLY A 1 -0.34 1.21 -8.30
C GLY A 1 0.54 -0.02 -8.10
N ALA A 2 0.12 -1.02 -7.31
CA ALA A 2 0.92 -2.22 -7.05
C ALA A 2 1.29 -2.96 -8.35
N VAL A 3 0.33 -3.17 -9.24
CA VAL A 3 0.53 -3.83 -10.55
C VAL A 3 1.64 -3.15 -11.37
N MET A 4 1.75 -1.83 -11.30
CA MET A 4 2.80 -1.08 -12.01
C MET A 4 4.20 -1.26 -11.40
N ALA A 5 4.28 -1.63 -10.11
CA ALA A 5 5.57 -1.86 -9.45
C ALA A 5 6.11 -3.28 -9.69
N MET A 6 5.25 -4.27 -9.99
CA MET A 6 5.67 -5.67 -10.11
C MET A 6 6.72 -5.92 -11.22
N PRO A 7 6.56 -5.37 -12.45
CA PRO A 7 7.58 -5.54 -13.48
C PRO A 7 8.94 -4.96 -13.11
N THR A 8 9.00 -3.92 -12.27
CA THR A 8 10.28 -3.33 -11.87
C THR A 8 11.12 -4.27 -11.02
N PHE A 9 10.48 -5.10 -10.20
CA PHE A 9 11.20 -6.10 -9.39
C PHE A 9 11.87 -7.15 -10.26
N VAL A 10 11.14 -7.65 -11.26
CA VAL A 10 11.68 -8.65 -12.21
C VAL A 10 12.78 -8.04 -13.07
N ALA A 11 12.55 -6.81 -13.53
CA ALA A 11 13.50 -6.09 -14.39
C ALA A 11 14.86 -5.89 -13.70
N GLU A 12 14.84 -5.51 -12.43
CA GLU A 12 16.06 -5.32 -11.65
C GLU A 12 16.79 -6.64 -11.40
N GLU A 13 16.04 -7.69 -11.04
CA GLU A 13 16.63 -9.01 -10.79
C GLU A 13 17.25 -9.63 -12.04
N LEU A 14 16.66 -9.36 -13.21
CA LEU A 14 17.12 -9.88 -14.51
C LEU A 14 17.97 -8.89 -15.30
N GLY A 15 18.27 -7.70 -14.76
CA GLY A 15 19.07 -6.68 -15.45
C GLY A 15 18.46 -6.22 -16.79
N MET A 16 17.12 -6.05 -16.83
CA MET A 16 16.37 -5.73 -18.05
C MET A 16 15.51 -4.45 -17.84
N ASP A 17 15.01 -3.88 -18.95
CA ASP A 17 14.06 -2.78 -18.88
C ASP A 17 12.67 -3.29 -18.43
N PRO A 18 11.99 -2.64 -17.46
CA PRO A 18 10.64 -3.01 -17.05
C PRO A 18 9.61 -3.07 -18.18
N GLN A 19 9.82 -2.33 -19.26
CA GLN A 19 8.95 -2.35 -20.44
C GLN A 19 9.01 -3.66 -21.23
N ASN A 20 10.02 -4.48 -21.02
CA ASN A 20 10.16 -5.77 -21.67
C ASN A 20 9.30 -6.88 -21.04
N PHE A 21 8.57 -6.57 -19.98
CA PHE A 21 7.74 -7.54 -19.26
C PHE A 21 6.26 -7.31 -19.51
N THR A 22 5.54 -8.40 -19.76
CA THR A 22 4.07 -8.41 -19.79
C THR A 22 3.55 -9.04 -18.51
N LEU A 23 2.73 -8.31 -17.77
CA LEU A 23 2.09 -8.81 -16.56
C LEU A 23 0.73 -9.43 -16.89
N LEU A 24 0.58 -10.72 -16.62
CA LEU A 24 -0.68 -11.46 -16.74
C LEU A 24 -1.27 -11.66 -15.34
N TYR A 25 -2.41 -11.02 -15.03
CA TYR A 25 -2.99 -11.03 -13.68
C TYR A 25 -4.52 -11.07 -13.62
N GLN A 26 -5.19 -11.12 -14.77
CA GLN A 26 -6.65 -11.00 -14.86
C GLN A 26 -7.36 -12.29 -15.29
N ASP A 27 -6.62 -13.37 -15.50
CA ASP A 27 -7.17 -14.64 -15.97
C ASP A 27 -6.87 -15.74 -14.95
N THR A 28 -7.92 -16.30 -14.35
CA THR A 28 -7.81 -17.40 -13.38
C THR A 28 -7.31 -18.70 -13.99
N ALA A 29 -7.33 -18.84 -15.32
CA ALA A 29 -6.73 -19.98 -16.00
C ALA A 29 -5.20 -19.85 -16.12
N ALA A 30 -4.67 -18.63 -16.09
CA ALA A 30 -3.24 -18.35 -16.22
C ALA A 30 -2.58 -17.99 -14.87
N ALA A 31 -3.34 -17.49 -13.91
CA ALA A 31 -2.84 -17.04 -12.62
C ALA A 31 -2.88 -18.18 -11.58
N ASN A 32 -1.85 -18.26 -10.75
CA ASN A 32 -1.90 -19.06 -9.53
C ASN A 32 -2.83 -18.41 -8.49
N TRP A 33 -3.16 -19.17 -7.43
CA TRP A 33 -3.93 -18.63 -6.32
C TRP A 33 -3.24 -17.44 -5.68
N ASP A 34 -3.99 -16.36 -5.47
CA ASP A 34 -3.60 -15.16 -4.74
C ASP A 34 -4.76 -14.73 -3.84
N MET A 35 -4.47 -14.30 -2.62
CA MET A 35 -5.49 -13.87 -1.66
C MET A 35 -6.18 -12.57 -2.07
N GLY A 36 -5.65 -11.87 -3.05
CA GLY A 36 -6.13 -10.57 -3.50
C GLY A 36 -5.61 -9.39 -2.68
N SER A 37 -6.09 -8.21 -3.05
CA SER A 37 -5.69 -6.96 -2.41
C SER A 37 -6.53 -6.71 -1.16
N CYS A 38 -6.08 -7.20 -0.01
CA CYS A 38 -6.67 -6.92 1.29
C CYS A 38 -5.55 -6.69 2.32
N GLY A 39 -5.84 -5.98 3.41
CA GLY A 39 -4.86 -5.69 4.47
C GLY A 39 -3.62 -4.92 3.98
N SER A 40 -3.71 -4.25 2.83
CA SER A 40 -2.61 -3.49 2.20
C SER A 40 -1.36 -4.33 1.89
N GLN A 41 -1.52 -5.64 1.69
CA GLN A 41 -0.41 -6.60 1.59
C GLN A 41 -0.02 -6.98 0.15
N THR A 42 -0.67 -6.46 -0.90
CA THR A 42 -0.39 -6.86 -2.28
C THR A 42 1.09 -6.69 -2.63
N THR A 43 1.64 -5.48 -2.47
CA THR A 43 3.07 -5.25 -2.74
C THR A 43 3.95 -6.04 -1.77
N PHE A 44 3.53 -6.23 -0.54
CA PHE A 44 4.25 -6.96 0.49
C PHE A 44 4.36 -8.46 0.14
N ASN A 45 3.23 -9.15 -0.06
CA ASN A 45 3.20 -10.59 -0.29
C ASN A 45 3.51 -10.97 -1.75
N SER A 46 2.74 -10.42 -2.70
CA SER A 46 2.93 -10.75 -4.11
C SER A 46 4.28 -10.24 -4.64
N GLY A 47 4.75 -9.09 -4.14
CA GLY A 47 6.09 -8.60 -4.48
C GLY A 47 7.21 -9.53 -4.00
N ARG A 48 7.09 -10.14 -2.82
CA ARG A 48 8.04 -11.15 -2.31
C ARG A 48 8.02 -12.41 -3.17
N ALA A 49 6.82 -12.90 -3.53
CA ALA A 49 6.68 -14.05 -4.41
C ALA A 49 7.30 -13.82 -5.78
N ILE A 50 7.09 -12.62 -6.33
CA ILE A 50 7.64 -12.24 -7.64
C ILE A 50 9.17 -12.13 -7.57
N LEU A 51 9.74 -11.54 -6.53
CA LEU A 51 11.20 -11.50 -6.34
C LEU A 51 11.79 -12.91 -6.23
N ALA A 52 11.17 -13.80 -5.46
CA ALA A 52 11.61 -15.18 -5.34
C ALA A 52 11.53 -15.92 -6.69
N ALA A 53 10.47 -15.70 -7.46
CA ALA A 53 10.34 -16.27 -8.81
C ALA A 53 11.36 -15.70 -9.80
N ALA A 54 11.64 -14.40 -9.72
CA ALA A 54 12.65 -13.77 -10.56
C ALA A 54 14.08 -14.28 -10.25
N ALA A 55 14.38 -14.49 -8.97
CA ALA A 55 15.65 -15.09 -8.55
C ALA A 55 15.79 -16.52 -9.07
N ASP A 56 14.73 -17.35 -9.01
CA ASP A 56 14.75 -18.71 -9.59
C ASP A 56 14.96 -18.66 -11.13
N VAL A 57 14.34 -17.70 -11.83
CA VAL A 57 14.58 -17.49 -13.27
C VAL A 57 16.02 -17.06 -13.52
N ARG A 58 16.54 -16.12 -12.74
CA ARG A 58 17.94 -15.68 -12.87
C ARG A 58 18.90 -16.85 -12.74
N ASP A 59 18.75 -17.66 -11.70
CA ASP A 59 19.66 -18.78 -11.44
C ASP A 59 19.60 -19.82 -12.59
N ARG A 60 18.42 -20.10 -13.13
CA ARG A 60 18.26 -20.98 -14.30
C ARG A 60 18.88 -20.41 -15.58
N LEU A 61 18.80 -19.08 -15.78
CA LEU A 61 19.48 -18.41 -16.89
C LEU A 61 20.97 -18.48 -16.75
N LEU A 62 21.53 -18.31 -15.56
CA LEU A 62 22.96 -18.43 -15.29
C LEU A 62 23.42 -19.87 -15.48
N ASP A 63 22.68 -20.88 -15.03
CA ASP A 63 22.99 -22.29 -15.23
C ASP A 63 22.98 -22.68 -16.72
N ALA A 64 22.00 -22.20 -17.49
CA ALA A 64 21.96 -22.43 -18.95
C ALA A 64 23.16 -21.78 -19.65
N ALA A 65 23.48 -20.54 -19.30
CA ALA A 65 24.60 -19.80 -19.87
C ALA A 65 25.97 -20.36 -19.44
N ALA A 66 26.09 -20.94 -18.25
CA ALA A 66 27.33 -21.54 -17.76
C ALA A 66 27.83 -22.65 -18.70
N SER A 67 26.90 -23.48 -19.21
CA SER A 67 27.22 -24.52 -20.18
C SER A 67 27.63 -23.96 -21.54
N GLU A 68 26.96 -22.89 -22.00
CA GLU A 68 27.22 -22.29 -23.32
C GLU A 68 28.50 -21.44 -23.32
N LEU A 69 28.74 -20.72 -22.23
CA LEU A 69 29.91 -19.85 -22.09
C LEU A 69 31.13 -20.57 -21.51
N GLU A 70 31.05 -21.86 -21.18
CA GLU A 70 32.10 -22.63 -20.51
C GLU A 70 32.70 -21.84 -19.31
N ALA A 71 31.83 -21.37 -18.41
CA ALA A 71 32.20 -20.55 -17.25
C ALA A 71 31.43 -21.00 -16.02
N ASP A 72 31.99 -20.81 -14.83
CA ASP A 72 31.30 -21.12 -13.59
C ASP A 72 30.14 -20.13 -13.34
N HIS A 73 29.03 -20.62 -12.77
CA HIS A 73 27.86 -19.81 -12.41
C HIS A 73 28.25 -18.53 -11.65
N GLY A 74 29.17 -18.65 -10.68
CA GLY A 74 29.64 -17.52 -9.89
C GLY A 74 30.40 -16.43 -10.66
N ASP A 75 30.91 -16.76 -11.85
CA ASP A 75 31.64 -15.84 -12.74
C ASP A 75 30.71 -15.15 -13.76
N LEU A 76 29.42 -15.45 -13.73
CA LEU A 76 28.43 -14.87 -14.63
C LEU A 76 27.66 -13.74 -13.98
N GLU A 77 27.16 -12.81 -14.79
CA GLU A 77 26.27 -11.73 -14.40
C GLU A 77 25.21 -11.47 -15.48
N LEU A 78 24.04 -11.03 -15.05
CA LEU A 78 22.94 -10.60 -15.92
C LEU A 78 22.98 -9.08 -16.10
N VAL A 79 23.12 -8.61 -17.32
CA VAL A 79 23.19 -7.18 -17.65
C VAL A 79 22.56 -6.94 -19.01
N GLU A 80 21.64 -5.98 -19.07
CA GLU A 80 21.02 -5.50 -20.33
C GLU A 80 20.48 -6.63 -21.23
N GLY A 81 19.81 -7.61 -20.63
CA GLY A 81 19.24 -8.74 -21.36
C GLY A 81 20.23 -9.81 -21.84
N HIS A 82 21.44 -9.78 -21.34
CA HIS A 82 22.49 -10.76 -21.63
C HIS A 82 23.05 -11.37 -20.36
N VAL A 83 23.40 -12.64 -20.42
CA VAL A 83 24.31 -13.27 -19.47
C VAL A 83 25.74 -13.15 -20.02
N ARG A 84 26.65 -12.62 -19.24
CA ARG A 84 28.05 -12.43 -19.63
C ARG A 84 29.02 -12.88 -18.56
N VAL A 85 30.24 -13.18 -18.95
CA VAL A 85 31.34 -13.48 -18.04
C VAL A 85 31.86 -12.18 -17.42
N LYS A 86 31.90 -12.08 -16.07
CA LYS A 86 32.45 -10.95 -15.35
C LYS A 86 33.84 -10.60 -15.82
N GLY A 87 34.10 -9.33 -16.14
CA GLY A 87 35.39 -8.87 -16.66
C GLY A 87 35.67 -9.22 -18.13
N SER A 88 34.78 -9.92 -18.84
CA SER A 88 34.92 -10.30 -20.25
C SER A 88 33.64 -10.04 -21.03
N PRO A 89 33.25 -8.77 -21.27
CA PRO A 89 31.96 -8.43 -21.89
C PRO A 89 31.71 -9.04 -23.27
N GLY A 90 32.75 -9.38 -24.00
CA GLY A 90 32.65 -10.04 -25.31
C GLY A 90 32.24 -11.52 -25.24
N ARG A 91 32.29 -12.14 -24.05
CA ARG A 91 31.81 -13.50 -23.82
C ARG A 91 30.40 -13.39 -23.19
N SER A 92 29.40 -13.36 -24.04
CA SER A 92 28.01 -13.19 -23.60
C SER A 92 27.05 -13.96 -24.49
N VAL A 93 25.88 -14.30 -23.94
CA VAL A 93 24.74 -14.90 -24.64
C VAL A 93 23.47 -14.12 -24.27
N SER A 94 22.58 -13.89 -25.23
CA SER A 94 21.34 -13.19 -24.95
C SER A 94 20.33 -14.08 -24.21
N ILE A 95 19.49 -13.48 -23.36
CA ILE A 95 18.38 -14.21 -22.73
C ILE A 95 17.44 -14.78 -23.81
N ALA A 96 17.27 -14.09 -24.94
CA ALA A 96 16.45 -14.56 -26.04
C ALA A 96 17.01 -15.85 -26.69
N ASP A 97 18.33 -15.93 -26.87
CA ASP A 97 18.98 -17.13 -27.40
C ASP A 97 18.84 -18.30 -26.41
N LEU A 98 19.08 -18.08 -25.13
CA LEU A 98 18.87 -19.09 -24.08
C LEU A 98 17.43 -19.60 -24.05
N ALA A 99 16.45 -18.69 -24.16
CA ALA A 99 15.02 -19.02 -24.18
C ALA A 99 14.58 -19.72 -25.47
N SER A 100 15.35 -19.60 -26.57
CA SER A 100 15.06 -20.30 -27.82
C SER A 100 15.22 -21.82 -27.69
N ALA A 101 16.09 -22.29 -26.82
CA ALA A 101 16.28 -23.70 -26.51
C ALA A 101 15.16 -24.33 -25.67
N GLY A 102 14.31 -23.53 -25.04
CA GLY A 102 13.19 -23.96 -24.24
C GLY A 102 12.67 -22.85 -23.31
N THR A 103 11.43 -22.98 -22.85
CA THR A 103 10.84 -22.00 -21.93
C THR A 103 11.47 -22.13 -20.54
N ILE A 104 11.99 -21.03 -20.01
CA ILE A 104 12.52 -20.95 -18.66
C ILE A 104 11.41 -20.43 -17.73
N HIS A 105 11.08 -21.20 -16.73
CA HIS A 105 10.05 -20.88 -15.73
C HIS A 105 10.68 -20.70 -14.36
N GLY A 106 10.22 -19.69 -13.61
CA GLY A 106 10.56 -19.51 -12.20
C GLY A 106 9.31 -19.61 -11.33
N LYS A 107 9.51 -20.05 -10.10
CA LYS A 107 8.47 -20.13 -9.07
C LYS A 107 8.93 -19.44 -7.79
N GLY A 108 8.00 -18.75 -7.13
CA GLY A 108 8.27 -18.10 -5.86
C GLY A 108 7.04 -18.09 -4.96
N SER A 109 7.30 -18.07 -3.66
CA SER A 109 6.28 -17.90 -2.62
C SER A 109 6.53 -16.62 -1.85
N GLY A 110 5.45 -15.91 -1.51
CA GLY A 110 5.47 -14.74 -0.65
C GLY A 110 5.38 -15.10 0.83
N GLU A 111 6.15 -16.08 1.29
CA GLU A 111 6.16 -16.45 2.71
C GLU A 111 6.47 -15.26 3.60
N VAL A 112 5.60 -15.06 4.62
CA VAL A 112 5.84 -14.04 5.64
C VAL A 112 6.88 -14.61 6.61
N PRO A 113 7.95 -13.85 6.92
CA PRO A 113 8.94 -14.31 7.87
C PRO A 113 8.30 -14.60 9.23
N ASP A 114 8.82 -15.59 9.94
CA ASP A 114 8.46 -15.80 11.34
C ASP A 114 8.67 -14.51 12.13
N VAL A 115 7.58 -13.99 12.68
CA VAL A 115 7.64 -12.79 13.52
C VAL A 115 8.02 -13.24 14.93
N PRO A 116 9.11 -12.72 15.52
CA PRO A 116 9.47 -13.04 16.88
C PRO A 116 8.29 -12.76 17.83
N THR A 117 7.86 -13.77 18.58
CA THR A 117 6.77 -13.66 19.56
C THR A 117 7.22 -13.02 20.89
N GLY A 118 8.49 -12.62 21.01
CA GLY A 118 9.08 -11.99 22.18
C GLY A 118 8.77 -10.51 22.32
N ASP A 119 9.23 -9.93 23.42
CA ASP A 119 9.17 -8.47 23.65
C ASP A 119 10.09 -7.74 22.66
N THR A 120 9.51 -7.16 21.64
CA THR A 120 10.22 -6.51 20.52
C THR A 120 10.43 -5.02 20.75
N GLY A 121 10.38 -4.56 21.99
CA GLY A 121 10.71 -3.17 22.34
C GLY A 121 9.76 -2.12 21.78
N GLY A 122 8.49 -2.46 21.53
CA GLY A 122 7.45 -1.51 21.15
C GLY A 122 7.38 -1.16 19.67
N CYS A 123 8.24 -1.70 18.81
CA CYS A 123 8.19 -1.47 17.36
C CYS A 123 7.29 -2.46 16.61
N VAL A 124 6.75 -3.46 17.27
CA VAL A 124 5.83 -4.44 16.69
C VAL A 124 4.44 -4.17 17.22
N GLY A 125 3.51 -3.82 16.34
CA GLY A 125 2.11 -3.70 16.71
C GLY A 125 1.58 -5.05 17.18
N ARG A 126 1.02 -5.10 18.39
CA ARG A 126 0.38 -6.29 18.96
C ARG A 126 -1.08 -5.99 19.21
N ILE A 127 -1.95 -6.76 18.58
CA ILE A 127 -3.39 -6.76 18.89
C ILE A 127 -3.72 -8.16 19.40
N GLY A 128 -3.95 -8.29 20.69
CA GLY A 128 -4.13 -9.59 21.33
C GLY A 128 -2.84 -10.42 21.28
N ASN A 129 -2.89 -11.59 20.68
CA ASN A 129 -1.75 -12.50 20.50
C ASN A 129 -1.11 -12.42 19.11
N GLU A 130 -1.60 -11.55 18.23
CA GLU A 130 -1.09 -11.40 16.87
C GLU A 130 0.04 -10.38 16.82
N THR A 131 1.13 -10.73 16.14
CA THR A 131 2.27 -9.88 15.85
C THR A 131 2.30 -9.52 14.37
N PHE A 132 2.63 -8.26 14.05
CA PHE A 132 2.71 -7.77 12.68
C PHE A 132 4.18 -7.63 12.27
N ALA A 133 4.56 -8.28 11.17
CA ALA A 133 5.94 -8.28 10.67
C ALA A 133 6.44 -6.89 10.23
N ALA A 134 5.53 -6.01 9.81
CA ALA A 134 5.89 -4.70 9.27
C ALA A 134 4.79 -3.66 9.57
N PRO A 135 4.63 -3.21 10.83
CA PRO A 135 3.62 -2.23 11.19
C PRO A 135 3.90 -0.90 10.48
N GLN A 136 2.83 -0.30 9.93
CA GLN A 136 2.90 1.05 9.41
C GLN A 136 2.64 2.05 10.54
N LEU A 137 3.39 3.14 10.56
CA LEU A 137 3.17 4.24 11.48
C LEU A 137 2.66 5.46 10.72
N ILE A 138 1.54 6.02 11.17
CA ILE A 138 0.87 7.10 10.46
C ILE A 138 0.48 8.18 11.44
N THR A 139 0.79 9.41 11.08
CA THR A 139 0.37 10.59 11.82
C THR A 139 -0.32 11.56 10.87
N GLN A 140 -1.50 12.06 11.28
CA GLN A 140 -2.21 13.07 10.51
C GLN A 140 -2.61 14.25 11.39
N ALA A 141 -2.56 15.44 10.80
CA ALA A 141 -3.07 16.68 11.39
C ALA A 141 -4.09 17.30 10.44
N ALA A 142 -5.25 17.70 10.98
CA ALA A 142 -6.31 18.32 10.21
C ALA A 142 -6.48 19.80 10.58
N HIS A 143 -6.66 20.64 9.56
CA HIS A 143 -7.06 22.02 9.68
C HIS A 143 -8.53 22.15 9.26
N VAL A 144 -9.40 22.57 10.17
CA VAL A 144 -10.84 22.66 9.94
C VAL A 144 -11.36 24.08 10.16
N LYS A 145 -12.45 24.39 9.46
CA LYS A 145 -13.30 25.55 9.73
C LYS A 145 -14.66 25.02 10.20
N VAL A 146 -15.12 25.50 11.36
CA VAL A 146 -16.43 25.15 11.94
C VAL A 146 -17.31 26.39 11.98
N ASP A 147 -18.48 26.30 11.39
CA ASP A 147 -19.54 27.29 11.57
C ASP A 147 -20.32 26.94 12.84
N ARG A 148 -20.22 27.76 13.85
CA ARG A 148 -20.84 27.50 15.16
C ARG A 148 -22.35 27.73 15.18
N GLU A 149 -22.92 28.43 14.19
CA GLU A 149 -24.34 28.66 14.08
C GLU A 149 -25.07 27.49 13.43
N THR A 150 -24.43 26.88 12.45
CA THR A 150 -24.99 25.78 11.64
C THR A 150 -24.42 24.41 11.98
N GLY A 151 -23.26 24.33 12.62
CA GLY A 151 -22.52 23.09 12.86
C GLY A 151 -21.75 22.60 11.65
N VAL A 152 -21.81 23.29 10.52
CA VAL A 152 -21.10 22.86 9.30
C VAL A 152 -19.58 22.88 9.50
N VAL A 153 -18.93 21.77 9.17
CA VAL A 153 -17.48 21.61 9.21
C VAL A 153 -16.94 21.54 7.79
N ARG A 154 -15.92 22.33 7.49
CA ARG A 154 -15.09 22.18 6.29
C ARG A 154 -13.69 21.78 6.69
N VAL A 155 -13.19 20.68 6.16
CA VAL A 155 -11.77 20.32 6.26
C VAL A 155 -11.04 21.11 5.19
N LEU A 156 -10.12 21.97 5.61
CA LEU A 156 -9.37 22.83 4.69
C LEU A 156 -8.09 22.14 4.21
N LYS A 157 -7.42 21.44 5.13
CA LYS A 157 -6.14 20.79 4.85
C LYS A 157 -5.93 19.59 5.78
N VAL A 158 -5.29 18.56 5.24
CA VAL A 158 -4.76 17.43 6.02
C VAL A 158 -3.28 17.28 5.67
N ALA A 159 -2.43 17.29 6.68
CA ALA A 159 -1.03 16.88 6.57
C ALA A 159 -0.90 15.44 7.06
N ALA A 160 -0.30 14.57 6.24
CA ALA A 160 -0.23 13.14 6.46
C ALA A 160 1.23 12.66 6.33
N ALA A 161 1.83 12.23 7.44
CA ALA A 161 3.15 11.63 7.47
C ALA A 161 3.03 10.11 7.64
N HIS A 162 3.67 9.36 6.74
CA HIS A 162 3.58 7.90 6.67
C HIS A 162 4.95 7.22 6.71
N ASP A 163 5.10 6.21 7.57
CA ASP A 163 6.15 5.21 7.48
C ASP A 163 5.58 3.95 6.79
N SER A 164 5.79 3.87 5.49
CA SER A 164 5.48 2.68 4.68
C SER A 164 6.75 2.00 4.16
N GLY A 165 7.86 2.17 4.87
CA GLY A 165 9.17 1.67 4.44
C GLY A 165 9.63 2.35 3.16
N VAL A 166 10.30 1.62 2.28
CA VAL A 166 10.72 2.14 0.96
C VAL A 166 9.52 2.31 0.05
N ILE A 167 9.35 3.49 -0.51
CA ILE A 167 8.31 3.79 -1.48
C ILE A 167 8.75 3.38 -2.88
N LEU A 168 8.13 2.34 -3.40
CA LEU A 168 8.50 1.72 -4.67
C LEU A 168 7.90 2.46 -5.88
N ASN A 169 6.71 3.02 -5.73
CA ASN A 169 6.04 3.83 -6.72
C ASN A 169 5.45 5.07 -6.05
N ARG A 170 6.18 6.18 -6.11
CA ARG A 170 5.82 7.42 -5.42
C ARG A 170 4.44 7.95 -5.85
N MET A 171 4.17 8.02 -7.15
CA MET A 171 2.90 8.52 -7.67
C MET A 171 1.71 7.65 -7.20
N GLY A 172 1.87 6.32 -7.26
CA GLY A 172 0.85 5.40 -6.77
C GLY A 172 0.63 5.50 -5.26
N ALA A 173 1.70 5.65 -4.47
CA ALA A 173 1.64 5.78 -3.03
C ALA A 173 0.99 7.11 -2.60
N ASP A 174 1.38 8.23 -3.21
CA ASP A 174 0.75 9.54 -2.96
C ASP A 174 -0.75 9.50 -3.29
N GLY A 175 -1.13 8.83 -4.40
CA GLY A 175 -2.52 8.61 -4.77
C GLY A 175 -3.31 7.79 -3.74
N GLN A 176 -2.69 6.76 -3.13
CA GLN A 176 -3.32 5.98 -2.06
C GLN A 176 -3.53 6.82 -0.80
N VAL A 177 -2.55 7.63 -0.40
CA VAL A 177 -2.70 8.52 0.77
C VAL A 177 -3.79 9.55 0.53
N THR A 178 -3.78 10.20 -0.63
CA THR A 178 -4.79 11.19 -0.99
C THR A 178 -6.20 10.58 -0.98
N GLY A 179 -6.38 9.43 -1.62
CA GLY A 179 -7.67 8.72 -1.65
C GLY A 179 -8.13 8.27 -0.26
N GLY A 180 -7.22 7.72 0.54
CA GLY A 180 -7.53 7.28 1.91
C GLY A 180 -7.93 8.44 2.83
N VAL A 181 -7.25 9.59 2.73
CA VAL A 181 -7.64 10.80 3.47
C VAL A 181 -9.04 11.26 3.07
N VAL A 182 -9.36 11.31 1.77
CA VAL A 182 -10.69 11.69 1.28
C VAL A 182 -11.77 10.74 1.81
N MET A 183 -11.53 9.42 1.78
CA MET A 183 -12.43 8.43 2.40
C MET A 183 -12.61 8.68 3.89
N GLY A 184 -11.52 8.97 4.61
CA GLY A 184 -11.56 9.27 6.04
C GLY A 184 -12.31 10.56 6.38
N VAL A 185 -12.30 11.57 5.49
CA VAL A 185 -13.13 12.79 5.63
C VAL A 185 -14.61 12.44 5.50
N GLY A 186 -14.98 11.60 4.52
CA GLY A 186 -16.36 11.13 4.35
C GLY A 186 -16.85 10.36 5.59
N LEU A 187 -16.06 9.41 6.06
CA LEU A 187 -16.34 8.66 7.29
C LEU A 187 -16.49 9.58 8.51
N ALA A 188 -15.70 10.65 8.58
CA ALA A 188 -15.75 11.59 9.69
C ALA A 188 -17.01 12.44 9.70
N LEU A 189 -17.48 12.91 8.54
CA LEU A 189 -18.44 14.01 8.46
C LEU A 189 -19.81 13.63 7.91
N SER A 190 -19.89 12.68 6.95
CA SER A 190 -21.13 12.51 6.17
C SER A 190 -21.57 11.07 5.93
N GLU A 191 -20.65 10.12 5.88
CA GLU A 191 -20.95 8.73 5.55
C GLU A 191 -21.44 7.95 6.77
N GLY A 192 -22.64 7.42 6.69
CA GLY A 192 -23.21 6.60 7.76
C GLY A 192 -24.43 5.84 7.30
N THR A 193 -24.46 4.54 7.59
CA THR A 193 -25.63 3.70 7.36
C THR A 193 -26.71 4.02 8.39
N GLN A 194 -27.90 4.34 7.92
CA GLN A 194 -29.10 4.57 8.75
C GLN A 194 -29.99 3.34 8.65
N LEU A 195 -30.35 2.78 9.81
CA LEU A 195 -31.24 1.63 9.90
C LEU A 195 -32.55 2.03 10.62
N ASP A 196 -33.67 1.42 10.20
CA ASP A 196 -34.91 1.49 10.95
C ASP A 196 -34.92 0.47 12.11
N GLU A 197 -36.04 0.41 12.85
CA GLU A 197 -36.22 -0.49 13.99
C GLU A 197 -36.21 -1.96 13.58
N GLU A 198 -36.52 -2.27 12.31
CA GLU A 198 -36.48 -3.62 11.74
C GLU A 198 -35.12 -3.95 11.10
N GLY A 199 -34.13 -3.07 11.16
CA GLY A 199 -32.79 -3.26 10.61
C GLY A 199 -32.68 -3.03 9.11
N ARG A 200 -33.69 -2.42 8.45
CA ARG A 200 -33.64 -2.06 7.04
C ARG A 200 -32.88 -0.76 6.85
N GLN A 201 -32.02 -0.72 5.82
CA GLN A 201 -31.26 0.50 5.50
C GLN A 201 -32.18 1.57 4.89
N LEU A 202 -32.20 2.76 5.51
CA LEU A 202 -33.01 3.91 5.07
C LEU A 202 -32.32 4.72 3.97
N ASN A 203 -31.01 4.65 3.85
CA ASN A 203 -30.19 5.38 2.87
C ASN A 203 -29.35 4.47 1.97
N PRO A 204 -30.00 3.53 1.19
CA PRO A 204 -29.29 2.55 0.39
C PRO A 204 -28.72 3.07 -0.93
N HIS A 205 -29.01 4.32 -1.29
CA HIS A 205 -28.65 4.91 -2.58
C HIS A 205 -27.68 6.07 -2.41
N LEU A 206 -26.86 6.36 -3.44
CA LEU A 206 -25.89 7.46 -3.43
C LEU A 206 -26.54 8.86 -3.36
N LEU A 207 -27.85 8.96 -3.51
CA LEU A 207 -28.58 10.20 -3.22
C LEU A 207 -28.66 10.50 -1.72
N ASP A 208 -28.73 9.47 -0.90
CA ASP A 208 -28.97 9.57 0.54
C ASP A 208 -27.73 9.17 1.36
N TYR A 209 -26.92 8.22 0.87
CA TYR A 209 -25.59 7.93 1.41
C TYR A 209 -24.60 8.95 0.87
N LYS A 210 -24.17 9.88 1.71
CA LYS A 210 -23.44 11.09 1.29
C LYS A 210 -21.95 10.85 1.17
N LEU A 211 -21.52 10.31 0.02
CA LEU A 211 -20.10 10.28 -0.33
C LEU A 211 -19.57 11.71 -0.50
N ILE A 212 -18.32 11.91 -0.12
CA ILE A 212 -17.57 13.13 -0.39
C ILE A 212 -17.41 13.35 -1.89
N THR A 213 -17.57 14.58 -2.32
CA THR A 213 -17.35 15.00 -3.71
C THR A 213 -15.97 15.64 -3.88
N CYS A 214 -15.54 15.81 -5.13
CA CYS A 214 -14.28 16.52 -5.42
C CYS A 214 -14.25 17.95 -4.87
N SER A 215 -15.43 18.59 -4.70
CA SER A 215 -15.54 19.94 -4.14
C SER A 215 -15.31 19.99 -2.63
N ASP A 216 -15.45 18.86 -1.96
CA ASP A 216 -15.32 18.72 -0.50
C ASP A 216 -13.93 18.23 -0.09
N ALA A 217 -13.14 17.74 -1.07
CA ALA A 217 -11.80 17.25 -0.82
C ALA A 217 -10.89 18.39 -0.30
N PRO A 218 -10.20 18.19 0.82
CA PRO A 218 -9.26 19.19 1.36
C PRO A 218 -7.98 19.24 0.54
N GLU A 219 -7.16 20.26 0.79
CA GLU A 219 -5.75 20.21 0.44
C GLU A 219 -5.07 19.09 1.25
N ILE A 220 -4.28 18.24 0.58
CA ILE A 220 -3.61 17.11 1.22
C ILE A 220 -2.11 17.19 0.97
N GLU A 221 -1.34 17.32 2.04
CA GLU A 221 0.11 17.21 2.03
C GLU A 221 0.53 15.81 2.47
N VAL A 222 1.37 15.16 1.67
CA VAL A 222 1.89 13.82 1.95
C VAL A 222 3.40 13.90 2.18
N ASP A 223 3.84 13.40 3.32
CA ASP A 223 5.25 13.21 3.64
C ASP A 223 5.55 11.75 3.96
N TRP A 224 6.76 11.30 3.66
CA TRP A 224 7.17 9.92 3.78
C TRP A 224 8.40 9.78 4.68
N VAL A 225 8.23 8.99 5.72
CA VAL A 225 9.34 8.48 6.52
C VAL A 225 9.75 7.15 5.88
N GLN A 226 10.85 7.16 5.15
CA GLN A 226 11.31 5.98 4.40
C GLN A 226 12.39 5.22 5.17
N ILE A 227 11.98 4.43 6.16
CA ILE A 227 12.86 3.57 6.94
C ILE A 227 12.69 2.13 6.44
N PRO A 228 13.67 1.56 5.69
CA PRO A 228 13.62 0.18 5.25
C PRO A 228 13.48 -0.76 6.46
N THR A 229 12.55 -1.69 6.38
CA THR A 229 12.34 -2.68 7.45
C THR A 229 12.83 -4.04 6.96
N GLU A 230 13.83 -4.58 7.64
CA GLU A 230 14.36 -5.90 7.33
C GLU A 230 13.25 -6.96 7.49
N GLY A 231 13.19 -7.90 6.53
CA GLY A 231 12.15 -8.93 6.51
C GLY A 231 10.76 -8.45 6.08
N ALA A 232 10.56 -7.16 5.83
CA ALA A 232 9.32 -6.63 5.25
C ALA A 232 9.16 -7.01 3.77
N GLY A 233 8.33 -6.29 3.02
CA GLY A 233 8.16 -6.48 1.58
C GLY A 233 9.42 -6.18 0.77
N PRO A 234 9.32 -6.19 -0.55
CA PRO A 234 10.43 -5.89 -1.43
C PRO A 234 11.18 -4.63 -0.99
N ARG A 235 12.52 -4.74 -0.83
CA ARG A 235 13.42 -3.65 -0.39
C ARG A 235 13.07 -3.03 0.95
N GLY A 236 12.34 -3.72 1.81
CA GLY A 236 11.89 -3.17 3.11
C GLY A 236 10.67 -2.27 2.99
N SER A 237 9.87 -2.41 1.92
CA SER A 237 8.58 -1.75 1.77
C SER A 237 7.52 -2.33 2.71
N LYS A 238 6.53 -1.51 3.07
CA LYS A 238 5.35 -1.89 3.85
C LYS A 238 4.08 -1.60 3.05
N GLY A 239 2.92 -1.95 3.60
CA GLY A 239 1.64 -1.62 2.99
C GLY A 239 1.37 -0.11 2.98
N VAL A 240 0.46 0.35 2.11
CA VAL A 240 0.06 1.75 2.03
C VAL A 240 -1.41 1.95 1.66
N GLY A 241 -2.12 0.88 1.26
CA GLY A 241 -3.46 1.02 0.69
C GLY A 241 -4.52 1.54 1.66
N GLU A 242 -4.73 0.85 2.78
CA GLU A 242 -5.78 1.16 3.76
C GLU A 242 -5.33 2.09 4.88
N PRO A 243 -4.09 2.02 5.38
CA PRO A 243 -3.65 2.81 6.52
C PRO A 243 -3.90 4.33 6.44
N PRO A 244 -3.89 4.98 5.27
CA PRO A 244 -4.12 6.43 5.17
C PRO A 244 -5.48 6.91 5.68
N GLN A 245 -6.53 6.10 5.62
CA GLN A 245 -7.85 6.50 6.11
C GLN A 245 -7.99 6.41 7.63
N VAL A 246 -7.20 5.54 8.29
CA VAL A 246 -7.39 5.17 9.70
C VAL A 246 -7.32 6.37 10.66
N PRO A 247 -6.31 7.24 10.63
CA PRO A 247 -6.21 8.35 11.57
C PRO A 247 -7.03 9.59 11.19
N THR A 248 -7.58 9.67 9.97
CA THR A 248 -8.19 10.88 9.43
C THR A 248 -9.40 11.34 10.26
N ALA A 249 -10.32 10.43 10.56
CA ALA A 249 -11.50 10.77 11.37
C ALA A 249 -11.11 11.26 12.78
N GLY A 250 -10.12 10.63 13.40
CA GLY A 250 -9.56 11.05 14.69
C GLY A 250 -8.91 12.44 14.65
N ALA A 251 -8.13 12.72 13.58
CA ALA A 251 -7.50 14.03 13.39
C ALA A 251 -8.54 15.14 13.23
N ILE A 252 -9.59 14.90 12.44
CA ILE A 252 -10.71 15.84 12.25
C ILE A 252 -11.48 16.04 13.55
N ALA A 253 -11.80 14.96 14.27
CA ALA A 253 -12.51 15.04 15.56
C ALA A 253 -11.71 15.85 16.60
N ASN A 254 -10.38 15.66 16.64
CA ASN A 254 -9.50 16.45 17.50
C ASN A 254 -9.50 17.94 17.13
N ALA A 255 -9.47 18.26 15.84
CA ALA A 255 -9.52 19.64 15.37
C ALA A 255 -10.87 20.31 15.70
N ILE A 256 -11.99 19.61 15.50
CA ILE A 256 -13.33 20.09 15.88
C ILE A 256 -13.41 20.33 17.40
N ALA A 257 -12.94 19.36 18.20
CA ALA A 257 -12.95 19.48 19.65
C ALA A 257 -12.16 20.69 20.14
N LYS A 258 -11.04 21.00 19.50
CA LYS A 258 -10.23 22.20 19.82
C LYS A 258 -10.99 23.50 19.53
N VAL A 259 -11.80 23.54 18.49
CA VAL A 259 -12.63 24.72 18.14
C VAL A 259 -13.80 24.87 19.10
N LEU A 260 -14.48 23.76 19.44
CA LEU A 260 -15.70 23.79 20.25
C LEU A 260 -15.44 23.89 21.75
N GLY A 261 -14.30 23.40 22.22
CA GLY A 261 -14.02 23.17 23.64
C GLY A 261 -14.64 21.86 24.19
N ASN A 262 -15.46 21.19 23.39
CA ASN A 262 -16.10 19.90 23.69
C ASN A 262 -15.84 18.89 22.59
N ARG A 263 -15.86 17.59 22.92
CA ARG A 263 -15.59 16.51 21.99
C ARG A 263 -16.87 15.88 21.45
N VAL A 264 -16.93 15.67 20.14
CA VAL A 264 -17.94 14.81 19.52
C VAL A 264 -17.45 13.35 19.63
N HIS A 265 -18.24 12.48 20.22
CA HIS A 265 -17.85 11.09 20.54
C HIS A 265 -18.40 10.05 19.55
N ARG A 266 -19.18 10.45 18.57
CA ARG A 266 -19.84 9.55 17.64
C ARG A 266 -19.63 9.97 16.19
N LEU A 267 -19.33 9.02 15.31
CA LEU A 267 -19.24 9.20 13.87
C LEU A 267 -20.55 8.79 13.17
N PRO A 268 -20.82 9.37 12.01
CA PRO A 268 -20.23 10.59 11.48
C PRO A 268 -20.53 11.80 12.36
N MET A 269 -19.86 12.92 12.14
CA MET A 269 -20.06 14.19 12.82
C MET A 269 -20.82 15.18 11.91
N PRO A 270 -22.11 14.93 11.61
CA PRO A 270 -22.88 15.80 10.74
C PRO A 270 -23.16 17.14 11.44
N PRO A 271 -23.61 18.17 10.70
CA PRO A 271 -23.79 19.52 11.22
C PRO A 271 -24.63 19.59 12.48
N GLU A 272 -25.74 18.84 12.56
CA GLU A 272 -26.65 18.82 13.72
C GLU A 272 -25.92 18.30 14.97
N ARG A 273 -25.08 17.29 14.86
CA ARG A 273 -24.32 16.74 16.00
C ARG A 273 -23.22 17.69 16.45
N VAL A 274 -22.50 18.30 15.53
CA VAL A 274 -21.48 19.31 15.82
C VAL A 274 -22.12 20.53 16.49
N TRP A 275 -23.25 20.97 15.99
CA TRP A 275 -24.04 22.09 16.58
C TRP A 275 -24.51 21.77 18.00
N ALA A 276 -25.12 20.61 18.24
CA ALA A 276 -25.58 20.18 19.55
C ALA A 276 -24.41 20.13 20.56
N THR A 277 -23.27 19.51 20.16
CA THR A 277 -22.06 19.46 20.98
C THR A 277 -21.55 20.87 21.32
N SER A 278 -21.64 21.84 20.40
CA SER A 278 -21.24 23.22 20.65
C SER A 278 -22.08 23.93 21.72
N ARG A 279 -23.27 23.42 21.99
CA ARG A 279 -24.24 23.92 22.98
C ARG A 279 -24.22 23.12 24.28
N GLY A 280 -23.34 22.09 24.38
CA GLY A 280 -23.30 21.23 25.56
C GLY A 280 -24.46 20.24 25.65
N VAL A 281 -25.12 19.95 24.52
CA VAL A 281 -26.18 18.96 24.39
C VAL A 281 -25.60 17.69 23.81
N ASP A 282 -25.79 16.54 24.44
CA ASP A 282 -25.45 15.23 23.90
C ASP A 282 -26.38 14.91 22.71
N ALA A 283 -25.77 14.57 21.54
CA ALA A 283 -26.47 14.28 20.29
C ALA A 283 -26.05 12.90 19.72
#